data_b0b0ccf2196603955b40e49e505cc129
#
_entry.id   b0b0ccf2196603955b40e49e505cc129
#
_cell.length_a   1.000
_cell.length_b   1.000
_cell.length_c   1.000
_cell.angle_alpha   90.00
_cell.angle_beta   90.00
_cell.angle_gamma   90.00
#
_symmetry.space_group_name_H-M   'P 1'
#
loop_
_entity.id
_entity.type
_entity.pdbx_description
1 polymer ?
#
loop_
_entity_poly.entity_id
_entity_poly.type
_entity_poly.pdbx_seq_one_letter_code
_entity_poly.pdbx_strand_id
1 'polypeptide(L)'
;TRTGISTRSKAGENENTNTMALEAVKRLNEKLPFPIEEVDLIVAATYSPHDTVATAAHMIQRHFKARAARCLTVSAACSSFINAMEIVEGYFAMNKATKAIVVASEHNTEYSNETCPQSGHLWGDGSVAIAISTMPEGEKAARILNIFTRGLGHIGKADTAVYLRPHHGGIGMPEGRDVFINACHYMIEGLNAVTNSQGIKLTDLKFIASHQANKRIMATVARQIDFPEDHMLSNIEEVGNTGCPSCAITLSQNLDRVDHGDLVALSVFGGGYSCGAVLLQFL
;
A
#
# COMPACT_ATOMS: atom_id res chain seq x y z
N THR A 1 6.63 7.02 22.88
CA THR A 1 7.07 5.72 22.33
C THR A 1 8.03 5.91 21.16
N ARG A 2 8.90 4.93 20.85
CA ARG A 2 9.94 5.04 19.80
C ARG A 2 9.36 5.08 18.38
N THR A 3 8.18 4.51 18.16
CA THR A 3 7.57 4.33 16.84
C THR A 3 6.34 5.21 16.62
N GLY A 4 5.75 5.75 17.67
CA GLY A 4 4.50 6.47 17.67
C GLY A 4 3.27 5.58 17.87
N ILE A 5 3.40 4.26 17.82
CA ILE A 5 2.29 3.30 17.93
C ILE A 5 1.75 3.25 19.35
N SER A 6 0.45 3.47 19.51
CA SER A 6 -0.28 3.37 20.79
C SER A 6 -1.14 2.12 20.83
N THR A 7 -1.84 1.81 19.74
CA THR A 7 -2.66 0.62 19.54
C THR A 7 -2.35 -0.01 18.17
N ARG A 8 -2.92 -1.17 17.90
CA ARG A 8 -2.77 -1.87 16.62
C ARG A 8 -4.10 -2.51 16.24
N SER A 9 -4.42 -2.49 14.95
CA SER A 9 -5.52 -3.31 14.44
C SER A 9 -5.12 -4.79 14.43
N LYS A 10 -6.07 -5.65 14.78
CA LYS A 10 -5.92 -7.11 14.72
C LYS A 10 -7.12 -7.71 14.04
N ALA A 11 -6.86 -8.67 13.16
CA ALA A 11 -7.91 -9.49 12.55
C ALA A 11 -8.70 -10.25 13.62
N GLY A 12 -10.00 -10.38 13.43
CA GLY A 12 -10.85 -11.20 14.29
C GLY A 12 -10.63 -12.69 14.06
N GLU A 13 -11.22 -13.53 14.93
CA GLU A 13 -11.02 -14.98 14.94
C GLU A 13 -11.31 -15.68 13.59
N ASN A 14 -12.26 -15.12 12.82
CA ASN A 14 -12.66 -15.66 11.51
C ASN A 14 -12.15 -14.84 10.32
N GLU A 15 -11.22 -13.92 10.57
CA GLU A 15 -10.62 -13.10 9.55
C GLU A 15 -9.21 -13.60 9.19
N ASN A 16 -8.88 -13.48 7.93
CA ASN A 16 -7.55 -13.75 7.38
C ASN A 16 -7.32 -12.84 6.17
N THR A 17 -6.15 -12.88 5.58
CA THR A 17 -5.78 -12.05 4.43
C THR A 17 -6.83 -12.10 3.31
N ASN A 18 -7.36 -13.28 2.98
CA ASN A 18 -8.34 -13.44 1.91
C ASN A 18 -9.72 -12.86 2.27
N THR A 19 -10.20 -13.11 3.49
CA THR A 19 -11.53 -12.64 3.93
C THR A 19 -11.54 -11.13 4.14
N MET A 20 -10.46 -10.55 4.68
CA MET A 20 -10.30 -9.10 4.80
C MET A 20 -10.24 -8.43 3.42
N ALA A 21 -9.51 -9.04 2.45
CA ALA A 21 -9.47 -8.55 1.08
C ALA A 21 -10.87 -8.54 0.43
N LEU A 22 -11.62 -9.62 0.59
CA LEU A 22 -12.99 -9.71 0.07
C LEU A 22 -13.89 -8.65 0.69
N GLU A 23 -13.80 -8.42 2.00
CA GLU A 23 -14.59 -7.40 2.68
C GLU A 23 -14.25 -5.97 2.21
N ALA A 24 -12.98 -5.68 1.97
CA ALA A 24 -12.56 -4.40 1.39
C ALA A 24 -13.16 -4.18 0.00
N VAL A 25 -13.21 -5.22 -0.84
CA VAL A 25 -13.82 -5.14 -2.18
C VAL A 25 -15.35 -5.04 -2.10
N LYS A 26 -16.01 -5.66 -1.12
CA LYS A 26 -17.46 -5.46 -0.91
C LYS A 26 -17.79 -4.00 -0.61
N ARG A 27 -17.03 -3.36 0.29
CA ARG A 27 -17.19 -1.93 0.61
C ARG A 27 -16.89 -1.03 -0.59
N LEU A 28 -15.88 -1.39 -1.40
CA LEU A 28 -15.58 -0.70 -2.65
C LEU A 28 -16.74 -0.81 -3.63
N ASN A 29 -17.33 -1.99 -3.77
CA ASN A 29 -18.44 -2.25 -4.70
C ASN A 29 -19.67 -1.38 -4.45
N GLU A 30 -19.92 -0.95 -3.21
CA GLU A 30 -21.01 -0.01 -2.87
C GLU A 30 -20.83 1.39 -3.50
N LYS A 31 -19.60 1.71 -3.95
CA LYS A 31 -19.20 3.03 -4.46
C LYS A 31 -18.68 2.97 -5.90
N LEU A 32 -18.66 1.78 -6.51
CA LEU A 32 -18.17 1.63 -7.88
C LEU A 32 -19.08 2.35 -8.87
N PRO A 33 -18.52 3.12 -9.83
CA PRO A 33 -19.29 3.78 -10.88
C PRO A 33 -19.68 2.83 -12.03
N PHE A 34 -19.28 1.56 -11.98
CA PHE A 34 -19.57 0.53 -12.98
C PHE A 34 -19.85 -0.81 -12.30
N PRO A 35 -20.57 -1.73 -12.96
CA PRO A 35 -20.82 -3.08 -12.43
C PRO A 35 -19.50 -3.83 -12.18
N ILE A 36 -19.34 -4.42 -11.00
CA ILE A 36 -18.10 -5.14 -10.63
C ILE A 36 -17.86 -6.37 -11.52
N GLU A 37 -18.89 -6.93 -12.13
CA GLU A 37 -18.82 -8.04 -13.08
C GLU A 37 -18.08 -7.67 -14.37
N GLU A 38 -17.96 -6.38 -14.68
CA GLU A 38 -17.23 -5.84 -15.82
C GLU A 38 -15.72 -5.71 -15.58
N VAL A 39 -15.28 -5.93 -14.35
CA VAL A 39 -13.84 -5.94 -14.01
C VAL A 39 -13.13 -7.04 -14.80
N ASP A 40 -12.05 -6.68 -15.47
CA ASP A 40 -11.27 -7.56 -16.34
C ASP A 40 -9.86 -7.86 -15.82
N LEU A 41 -9.49 -7.25 -14.67
CA LEU A 41 -8.24 -7.51 -13.95
C LEU A 41 -8.42 -7.35 -12.44
N ILE A 42 -8.00 -8.34 -11.65
CA ILE A 42 -7.94 -8.28 -10.19
C ILE A 42 -6.51 -8.59 -9.76
N VAL A 43 -5.88 -7.63 -9.08
CA VAL A 43 -4.52 -7.76 -8.54
C VAL A 43 -4.57 -7.70 -7.02
N ALA A 44 -4.27 -8.81 -6.36
CA ALA A 44 -4.13 -8.87 -4.91
C ALA A 44 -2.67 -8.62 -4.52
N ALA A 45 -2.43 -7.63 -3.68
CA ALA A 45 -1.13 -7.28 -3.14
C ALA A 45 -1.01 -7.79 -1.69
N THR A 46 -0.05 -8.68 -1.43
CA THR A 46 0.19 -9.19 -0.08
C THR A 46 1.55 -9.90 0.00
N TYR A 47 2.19 -9.82 1.15
CA TYR A 47 3.33 -10.66 1.52
C TYR A 47 3.00 -11.65 2.66
N SER A 48 1.77 -11.57 3.20
CA SER A 48 1.23 -12.50 4.21
C SER A 48 0.00 -13.24 3.68
N PRO A 49 0.11 -13.99 2.56
CA PRO A 49 -1.03 -14.65 1.96
C PRO A 49 -1.56 -15.76 2.88
N HIS A 50 -2.89 -15.87 2.98
CA HIS A 50 -3.53 -17.01 3.63
C HIS A 50 -3.38 -18.27 2.77
N ASP A 51 -3.58 -18.13 1.45
CA ASP A 51 -3.38 -19.19 0.46
C ASP A 51 -2.39 -18.74 -0.63
N THR A 52 -1.50 -19.65 -1.01
CA THR A 52 -0.53 -19.40 -2.08
C THR A 52 -0.98 -19.90 -3.45
N VAL A 53 -2.12 -20.61 -3.54
CA VAL A 53 -2.67 -21.20 -4.77
C VAL A 53 -4.02 -20.57 -5.12
N ALA A 54 -5.06 -20.81 -4.32
CA ALA A 54 -6.38 -20.16 -4.49
C ALA A 54 -6.40 -18.82 -3.74
N THR A 55 -5.80 -17.81 -4.33
CA THR A 55 -5.52 -16.52 -3.68
C THR A 55 -6.76 -15.63 -3.52
N ALA A 56 -6.63 -14.55 -2.77
CA ALA A 56 -7.69 -13.54 -2.58
C ALA A 56 -8.30 -13.05 -3.91
N ALA A 57 -7.47 -12.86 -4.96
CA ALA A 57 -7.95 -12.44 -6.27
C ALA A 57 -8.97 -13.43 -6.87
N HIS A 58 -8.73 -14.74 -6.77
CA HIS A 58 -9.65 -15.77 -7.24
C HIS A 58 -10.92 -15.84 -6.38
N MET A 59 -10.82 -15.65 -5.06
CA MET A 59 -11.98 -15.57 -4.18
C MET A 59 -12.88 -14.39 -4.55
N ILE A 60 -12.31 -13.22 -4.80
CA ILE A 60 -13.02 -12.01 -5.22
C ILE A 60 -13.70 -12.24 -6.57
N GLN A 61 -12.95 -12.74 -7.57
CA GLN A 61 -13.49 -13.07 -8.88
C GLN A 61 -14.73 -13.98 -8.79
N ARG A 62 -14.64 -15.05 -8.01
CA ARG A 62 -15.74 -16.00 -7.80
C ARG A 62 -16.94 -15.34 -7.14
N HIS A 63 -16.70 -14.57 -6.06
CA HIS A 63 -17.77 -13.94 -5.29
C HIS A 63 -18.59 -12.97 -6.12
N PHE A 64 -17.93 -12.11 -6.89
CA PHE A 64 -18.56 -11.09 -7.71
C PHE A 64 -18.85 -11.53 -9.14
N LYS A 65 -18.54 -12.77 -9.50
CA LYS A 65 -18.77 -13.32 -10.84
C LYS A 65 -18.09 -12.51 -11.97
N ALA A 66 -16.97 -11.86 -11.68
CA ALA A 66 -16.18 -11.11 -12.65
C ALA A 66 -15.46 -12.07 -13.62
N ARG A 67 -16.24 -12.72 -14.50
CA ARG A 67 -15.83 -13.90 -15.30
C ARG A 67 -14.68 -13.58 -16.28
N ALA A 68 -14.58 -12.34 -16.74
CA ALA A 68 -13.53 -11.89 -17.66
C ALA A 68 -12.21 -11.54 -16.92
N ALA A 69 -12.24 -11.39 -15.61
CA ALA A 69 -11.11 -10.90 -14.85
C ALA A 69 -9.93 -11.88 -14.85
N ARG A 70 -8.75 -11.36 -15.14
CA ARG A 70 -7.47 -12.02 -14.85
C ARG A 70 -7.15 -11.83 -13.38
N CYS A 71 -6.65 -12.86 -12.72
CA CYS A 71 -6.34 -12.86 -11.28
C CYS A 71 -4.85 -13.00 -11.07
N LEU A 72 -4.26 -12.05 -10.37
CA LEU A 72 -2.84 -12.01 -10.04
C LEU A 72 -2.65 -11.77 -8.54
N THR A 73 -1.57 -12.31 -7.99
CA THR A 73 -1.09 -11.97 -6.65
C THR A 73 0.35 -11.46 -6.76
N VAL A 74 0.63 -10.33 -6.10
CA VAL A 74 1.92 -9.64 -6.14
C VAL A 74 2.47 -9.50 -4.73
N SER A 75 3.74 -9.83 -4.57
CA SER A 75 4.49 -9.63 -3.34
C SER A 75 5.79 -8.89 -3.63
N ALA A 76 5.90 -7.67 -3.10
CA ALA A 76 7.08 -6.82 -3.07
C ALA A 76 7.18 -6.15 -1.67
N ALA A 77 6.95 -6.94 -0.62
CA ALA A 77 6.86 -6.49 0.76
C ALA A 77 5.90 -5.28 0.91
N CYS A 78 6.29 -4.24 1.67
CA CYS A 78 5.41 -3.08 1.91
C CYS A 78 5.14 -2.23 0.65
N SER A 79 5.87 -2.43 -0.45
CA SER A 79 5.60 -1.74 -1.72
C SER A 79 4.62 -2.48 -2.64
N SER A 80 4.14 -3.67 -2.26
CA SER A 80 3.28 -4.52 -3.09
C SER A 80 2.07 -3.79 -3.67
N PHE A 81 1.45 -2.88 -2.91
CA PHE A 81 0.30 -2.11 -3.39
C PHE A 81 0.66 -1.22 -4.58
N ILE A 82 1.77 -0.49 -4.52
CA ILE A 82 2.21 0.38 -5.61
C ILE A 82 2.66 -0.46 -6.82
N ASN A 83 3.36 -1.57 -6.59
CA ASN A 83 3.72 -2.50 -7.67
C ASN A 83 2.48 -3.09 -8.35
N ALA A 84 1.40 -3.37 -7.60
CA ALA A 84 0.14 -3.82 -8.17
C ALA A 84 -0.51 -2.74 -9.07
N MET A 85 -0.44 -1.46 -8.67
CA MET A 85 -0.91 -0.35 -9.51
C MET A 85 -0.11 -0.23 -10.81
N GLU A 86 1.21 -0.36 -10.75
CA GLU A 86 2.08 -0.33 -11.96
C GLU A 86 1.79 -1.51 -12.90
N ILE A 87 1.50 -2.70 -12.35
CA ILE A 87 1.05 -3.85 -13.15
C ILE A 87 -0.25 -3.52 -13.88
N VAL A 88 -1.23 -2.90 -13.21
CA VAL A 88 -2.49 -2.47 -13.84
C VAL A 88 -2.21 -1.49 -14.98
N GLU A 89 -1.35 -0.48 -14.75
CA GLU A 89 -0.93 0.48 -15.79
C GLU A 89 -0.35 -0.27 -17.01
N GLY A 90 0.52 -1.24 -16.79
CA GLY A 90 1.09 -2.07 -17.86
C GLY A 90 0.02 -2.86 -18.64
N TYR A 91 -0.98 -3.44 -17.97
CA TYR A 91 -2.10 -4.15 -18.61
C TYR A 91 -2.96 -3.19 -19.44
N PHE A 92 -3.20 -1.98 -18.94
CA PHE A 92 -3.96 -0.97 -19.67
C PHE A 92 -3.19 -0.46 -20.89
N ALA A 93 -1.89 -0.19 -20.75
CA ALA A 93 -1.03 0.21 -21.87
C ALA A 93 -0.96 -0.84 -23.00
N MET A 94 -1.04 -2.12 -22.63
CA MET A 94 -1.10 -3.22 -23.60
C MET A 94 -2.51 -3.49 -24.13
N ASN A 95 -3.53 -2.72 -23.74
CA ASN A 95 -4.95 -2.94 -24.08
C ASN A 95 -5.46 -4.35 -23.68
N LYS A 96 -4.95 -4.90 -22.58
CA LYS A 96 -5.35 -6.21 -22.06
C LYS A 96 -6.39 -6.11 -20.94
N ALA A 97 -6.57 -4.94 -20.38
CA ALA A 97 -7.59 -4.62 -19.38
C ALA A 97 -7.98 -3.15 -19.49
N THR A 98 -9.17 -2.81 -18.97
CA THR A 98 -9.72 -1.46 -18.94
C THR A 98 -10.33 -1.10 -17.59
N LYS A 99 -10.71 -2.10 -16.80
CA LYS A 99 -11.29 -1.97 -15.45
C LYS A 99 -10.60 -2.95 -14.51
N ALA A 100 -9.92 -2.44 -13.51
CA ALA A 100 -9.18 -3.26 -12.57
C ALA A 100 -9.59 -3.00 -11.11
N ILE A 101 -9.46 -4.02 -10.28
CA ILE A 101 -9.43 -3.88 -8.82
C ILE A 101 -8.01 -4.20 -8.34
N VAL A 102 -7.43 -3.29 -7.57
CA VAL A 102 -6.26 -3.56 -6.75
C VAL A 102 -6.72 -3.67 -5.31
N VAL A 103 -6.44 -4.79 -4.67
CA VAL A 103 -6.73 -5.01 -3.26
C VAL A 103 -5.43 -5.35 -2.54
N ALA A 104 -5.14 -4.63 -1.47
CA ALA A 104 -4.01 -4.92 -0.59
C ALA A 104 -4.54 -5.40 0.77
N SER A 105 -3.98 -6.50 1.29
CA SER A 105 -4.44 -7.09 2.54
C SER A 105 -3.28 -7.80 3.25
N GLU A 106 -3.12 -7.53 4.54
CA GLU A 106 -2.08 -8.16 5.36
C GLU A 106 -2.64 -8.64 6.69
N HIS A 107 -2.27 -9.85 7.06
CA HIS A 107 -2.51 -10.46 8.37
C HIS A 107 -1.16 -10.64 9.10
N ASN A 108 -0.54 -9.53 9.45
CA ASN A 108 0.79 -9.51 10.06
C ASN A 108 0.80 -10.16 11.44
N THR A 109 -0.30 -10.00 12.20
CA THR A 109 -0.37 -10.48 13.59
C THR A 109 -0.36 -12.01 13.67
N GLU A 110 -0.77 -12.72 12.61
CA GLU A 110 -0.65 -14.17 12.47
C GLU A 110 0.83 -14.63 12.53
N TYR A 111 1.73 -13.81 12.01
CA TYR A 111 3.14 -14.12 11.90
C TYR A 111 3.99 -13.37 12.93
N SER A 112 3.42 -12.50 13.75
CA SER A 112 4.18 -11.67 14.67
C SER A 112 4.44 -12.39 15.99
N ASN A 113 5.68 -12.25 16.49
CA ASN A 113 5.98 -12.58 17.87
C ASN A 113 5.85 -11.31 18.73
N GLU A 114 4.74 -11.17 19.43
CA GLU A 114 4.44 -10.00 20.26
C GLU A 114 5.43 -9.81 21.42
N THR A 115 6.13 -10.87 21.82
CA THR A 115 7.15 -10.80 22.88
C THR A 115 8.51 -10.34 22.35
N CYS A 116 8.67 -10.17 21.03
CA CYS A 116 9.90 -9.68 20.42
C CYS A 116 10.10 -8.20 20.76
N PRO A 117 11.16 -7.81 21.53
CA PRO A 117 11.36 -6.42 21.94
C PRO A 117 11.63 -5.47 20.77
N GLN A 118 12.18 -5.99 19.66
CA GLN A 118 12.58 -5.19 18.50
C GLN A 118 11.40 -4.84 17.61
N SER A 119 10.51 -5.79 17.33
CA SER A 119 9.48 -5.63 16.30
C SER A 119 8.08 -6.12 16.69
N GLY A 120 7.90 -6.83 17.79
CA GLY A 120 6.61 -7.41 18.19
C GLY A 120 5.50 -6.39 18.41
N HIS A 121 5.87 -5.14 18.74
CA HIS A 121 4.94 -4.03 18.97
C HIS A 121 4.55 -3.27 17.68
N LEU A 122 5.09 -3.63 16.52
CA LEU A 122 4.92 -2.84 15.29
C LEU A 122 3.66 -3.23 14.51
N TRP A 123 3.41 -4.53 14.37
CA TRP A 123 2.60 -5.12 13.33
C TRP A 123 1.10 -5.01 13.62
N GLY A 124 0.36 -4.47 12.67
CA GLY A 124 -1.10 -4.45 12.62
C GLY A 124 -1.62 -5.12 11.35
N ASP A 125 -2.90 -5.44 11.33
CA ASP A 125 -3.61 -6.05 10.21
C ASP A 125 -4.46 -5.00 9.49
N GLY A 126 -4.67 -5.19 8.20
CA GLY A 126 -5.53 -4.28 7.47
C GLY A 126 -5.70 -4.65 6.00
N SER A 127 -6.76 -4.11 5.42
CA SER A 127 -7.06 -4.30 4.01
C SER A 127 -7.65 -3.04 3.38
N VAL A 128 -7.37 -2.82 2.10
CA VAL A 128 -7.91 -1.73 1.31
C VAL A 128 -8.09 -2.19 -0.13
N ALA A 129 -9.12 -1.67 -0.79
CA ALA A 129 -9.35 -1.92 -2.21
C ALA A 129 -9.57 -0.60 -2.95
N ILE A 130 -9.04 -0.53 -4.17
CA ILE A 130 -9.30 0.56 -5.12
C ILE A 130 -9.75 0.00 -6.47
N ALA A 131 -10.54 0.78 -7.18
CA ALA A 131 -10.83 0.55 -8.58
C ALA A 131 -9.98 1.47 -9.45
N ILE A 132 -9.46 0.95 -10.55
CA ILE A 132 -8.72 1.70 -11.55
C ILE A 132 -9.39 1.45 -12.90
N SER A 133 -9.70 2.51 -13.64
CA SER A 133 -10.27 2.39 -14.98
C SER A 133 -9.60 3.35 -15.97
N THR A 134 -9.76 3.06 -17.26
CA THR A 134 -9.30 3.96 -18.35
C THR A 134 -10.22 5.14 -18.55
N MET A 135 -11.39 5.18 -17.88
CA MET A 135 -12.37 6.25 -17.96
C MET A 135 -12.47 7.00 -16.63
N PRO A 136 -12.57 8.34 -16.64
CA PRO A 136 -12.76 9.12 -15.42
C PRO A 136 -14.19 8.94 -14.91
N GLU A 137 -14.38 8.18 -13.85
CA GLU A 137 -15.69 7.87 -13.27
C GLU A 137 -15.63 7.88 -11.73
N GLY A 138 -16.70 8.31 -11.04
CA GLY A 138 -16.86 8.26 -9.59
C GLY A 138 -16.72 9.60 -8.86
N GLU A 139 -17.30 9.68 -7.66
CA GLU A 139 -17.40 10.93 -6.88
C GLU A 139 -16.05 11.40 -6.29
N LYS A 140 -15.18 10.50 -5.93
CA LYS A 140 -13.84 10.79 -5.38
C LYS A 140 -12.79 10.10 -6.27
N ALA A 141 -12.91 10.36 -7.58
CA ALA A 141 -11.95 9.88 -8.55
C ALA A 141 -10.66 10.69 -8.50
N ALA A 142 -9.55 10.04 -8.80
CA ALA A 142 -8.28 10.69 -8.99
C ALA A 142 -7.60 10.17 -10.27
N ARG A 143 -6.97 11.05 -11.00
CA ARG A 143 -6.11 10.68 -12.12
C ARG A 143 -4.76 10.24 -11.59
N ILE A 144 -4.29 9.08 -11.99
CA ILE A 144 -2.90 8.65 -11.78
C ILE A 144 -2.04 9.42 -12.78
N LEU A 145 -1.19 10.33 -12.27
CA LEU A 145 -0.30 11.13 -13.12
C LEU A 145 1.00 10.39 -13.41
N ASN A 146 1.53 9.68 -12.42
CA ASN A 146 2.74 8.87 -12.57
C ASN A 146 2.82 7.81 -11.48
N ILE A 147 3.42 6.67 -11.81
CA ILE A 147 3.80 5.60 -10.89
C ILE A 147 5.29 5.36 -11.03
N PHE A 148 5.97 5.13 -9.92
CA PHE A 148 7.38 4.78 -9.87
C PHE A 148 7.55 3.60 -8.91
N THR A 149 8.25 2.55 -9.35
CA THR A 149 8.70 1.47 -8.48
C THR A 149 10.16 1.11 -8.77
N ARG A 150 10.85 0.58 -7.76
CA ARG A 150 12.23 0.16 -7.89
C ARG A 150 12.58 -0.96 -6.91
N GLY A 151 13.23 -2.02 -7.42
CA GLY A 151 13.88 -3.04 -6.61
C GLY A 151 15.25 -2.56 -6.13
N LEU A 152 15.55 -2.76 -4.85
CA LEU A 152 16.73 -2.27 -4.15
C LEU A 152 17.47 -3.41 -3.41
N GLY A 153 17.39 -4.62 -3.92
CA GLY A 153 18.00 -5.81 -3.31
C GLY A 153 19.54 -5.75 -3.16
N HIS A 154 20.19 -4.80 -3.84
CA HIS A 154 21.62 -4.55 -3.76
C HIS A 154 22.02 -3.51 -2.71
N ILE A 155 21.06 -2.94 -1.96
CA ILE A 155 21.28 -1.86 -1.00
C ILE A 155 21.30 -2.40 0.43
N GLY A 156 22.26 -1.93 1.24
CA GLY A 156 22.33 -2.18 2.67
C GLY A 156 22.22 -3.68 3.00
N LYS A 157 21.31 -4.00 3.93
CA LYS A 157 21.00 -5.37 4.36
C LYS A 157 19.65 -5.86 3.83
N ALA A 158 19.34 -5.53 2.59
CA ALA A 158 18.03 -5.72 1.95
C ALA A 158 17.44 -7.13 2.14
N ASP A 159 18.25 -8.18 2.03
CA ASP A 159 17.83 -9.59 2.09
C ASP A 159 17.58 -10.10 3.52
N THR A 160 18.06 -9.40 4.53
CA THR A 160 18.01 -9.84 5.93
C THR A 160 17.35 -8.86 6.89
N ALA A 161 17.19 -7.61 6.48
CA ALA A 161 16.74 -6.53 7.36
C ALA A 161 15.27 -6.63 7.78
N VAL A 162 14.40 -7.11 6.88
CA VAL A 162 12.99 -7.40 7.14
C VAL A 162 12.65 -8.70 6.44
N TYR A 163 12.01 -9.61 7.14
CA TYR A 163 11.58 -10.89 6.57
C TYR A 163 10.24 -11.35 7.15
N LEU A 164 9.54 -12.19 6.38
CA LEU A 164 8.46 -13.03 6.87
C LEU A 164 8.77 -14.47 6.47
N ARG A 165 8.90 -15.34 7.47
CA ARG A 165 9.24 -16.76 7.32
C ARG A 165 8.22 -17.60 8.09
N PRO A 166 7.11 -18.03 7.45
CA PRO A 166 5.99 -18.67 8.14
C PRO A 166 6.37 -19.82 9.08
N HIS A 167 7.35 -20.64 8.69
CA HIS A 167 7.79 -21.80 9.46
C HIS A 167 9.09 -21.59 10.26
N HIS A 168 9.68 -20.38 10.21
CA HIS A 168 11.00 -20.09 10.76
C HIS A 168 11.05 -18.72 11.44
N GLY A 169 10.23 -18.52 12.47
CA GLY A 169 10.27 -17.31 13.30
C GLY A 169 9.34 -16.19 12.89
N GLY A 170 8.48 -16.39 11.87
CA GLY A 170 7.46 -15.42 11.48
C GLY A 170 8.00 -14.14 10.85
N ILE A 171 7.40 -13.01 11.20
CA ILE A 171 7.80 -11.69 10.71
C ILE A 171 8.79 -11.03 11.68
N GLY A 172 9.89 -10.50 11.15
CA GLY A 172 10.93 -9.85 11.95
C GLY A 172 11.60 -8.69 11.23
N MET A 173 12.14 -7.75 12.04
CA MET A 173 12.93 -6.61 11.57
C MET A 173 14.18 -6.44 12.44
N PRO A 174 15.21 -7.30 12.28
CA PRO A 174 16.41 -7.23 13.09
C PRO A 174 17.28 -5.99 12.82
N GLU A 175 17.26 -5.45 11.61
CA GLU A 175 18.13 -4.36 11.16
C GLU A 175 17.38 -3.02 11.05
N GLY A 176 16.59 -2.68 12.06
CA GLY A 176 15.72 -1.49 12.06
C GLY A 176 16.45 -0.16 11.77
N ARG A 177 17.75 -0.04 12.07
CA ARG A 177 18.54 1.16 11.74
C ARG A 177 18.83 1.25 10.24
N ASP A 178 19.18 0.13 9.61
CA ASP A 178 19.42 0.06 8.16
C ASP A 178 18.14 0.37 7.39
N VAL A 179 17.01 -0.24 7.83
CA VAL A 179 15.67 0.08 7.30
C VAL A 179 15.35 1.56 7.41
N PHE A 180 15.59 2.18 8.57
CA PHE A 180 15.29 3.59 8.79
C PHE A 180 16.03 4.52 7.83
N ILE A 181 17.34 4.33 7.68
CA ILE A 181 18.20 5.16 6.83
C ILE A 181 17.75 5.04 5.37
N ASN A 182 17.57 3.81 4.88
CA ASN A 182 17.21 3.56 3.50
C ASN A 182 15.76 3.99 3.21
N ALA A 183 14.82 3.79 4.15
CA ALA A 183 13.45 4.27 3.99
C ALA A 183 13.39 5.79 3.81
N CYS A 184 14.07 6.57 4.67
CA CYS A 184 14.08 8.03 4.53
C CYS A 184 14.63 8.47 3.17
N HIS A 185 15.71 7.83 2.70
CA HIS A 185 16.33 8.18 1.42
C HIS A 185 15.44 7.82 0.21
N TYR A 186 15.01 6.56 0.11
CA TYR A 186 14.31 6.05 -1.07
C TYR A 186 12.84 6.46 -1.14
N MET A 187 12.20 6.81 -0.04
CA MET A 187 10.87 7.43 -0.06
C MET A 187 10.94 8.83 -0.68
N ILE A 188 11.98 9.61 -0.37
CA ILE A 188 12.20 10.94 -0.99
C ILE A 188 12.56 10.78 -2.48
N GLU A 189 13.40 9.80 -2.84
CA GLU A 189 13.70 9.51 -4.24
C GLU A 189 12.44 9.20 -5.04
N GLY A 190 11.56 8.34 -4.50
CA GLY A 190 10.30 8.01 -5.13
C GLY A 190 9.36 9.22 -5.31
N LEU A 191 9.22 10.05 -4.26
CA LEU A 191 8.44 11.29 -4.35
C LEU A 191 8.97 12.22 -5.44
N ASN A 192 10.29 12.44 -5.48
CA ASN A 192 10.92 13.25 -6.53
C ASN A 192 10.74 12.64 -7.92
N ALA A 193 10.82 11.31 -8.05
CA ALA A 193 10.65 10.65 -9.35
C ALA A 193 9.26 10.90 -9.94
N VAL A 194 8.19 10.80 -9.13
CA VAL A 194 6.83 10.99 -9.63
C VAL A 194 6.47 12.46 -9.83
N THR A 195 7.00 13.39 -9.05
CA THR A 195 6.69 14.82 -9.18
C THR A 195 7.51 15.48 -10.29
N ASN A 196 8.83 15.24 -10.34
CA ASN A 196 9.71 15.86 -11.34
C ASN A 196 9.34 15.47 -12.77
N SER A 197 8.91 14.22 -13.00
CA SER A 197 8.47 13.77 -14.33
C SER A 197 7.26 14.54 -14.86
N GLN A 198 6.48 15.17 -13.96
CA GLN A 198 5.29 15.96 -14.27
C GLN A 198 5.55 17.47 -14.15
N GLY A 199 6.78 17.90 -13.84
CA GLY A 199 7.11 19.31 -13.60
C GLY A 199 6.46 19.88 -12.33
N ILE A 200 6.04 19.03 -11.40
CA ILE A 200 5.38 19.40 -10.14
C ILE A 200 6.43 19.46 -9.03
N LYS A 201 6.31 20.43 -8.13
CA LYS A 201 7.17 20.53 -6.95
C LYS A 201 6.55 19.77 -5.78
N LEU A 202 7.37 19.27 -4.87
CA LEU A 202 6.89 18.64 -3.63
C LEU A 202 6.00 19.60 -2.79
N THR A 203 6.27 20.90 -2.86
CA THR A 203 5.47 21.94 -2.19
C THR A 203 4.07 22.14 -2.79
N ASP A 204 3.82 21.62 -3.99
CA ASP A 204 2.50 21.70 -4.63
C ASP A 204 1.56 20.58 -4.17
N LEU A 205 2.10 19.58 -3.46
CA LEU A 205 1.32 18.49 -2.91
C LEU A 205 0.46 18.97 -1.75
N LYS A 206 -0.83 18.62 -1.76
CA LYS A 206 -1.73 18.83 -0.64
C LYS A 206 -1.40 17.88 0.52
N PHE A 207 -1.24 16.60 0.22
CA PHE A 207 -0.92 15.56 1.19
C PHE A 207 0.08 14.56 0.65
N ILE A 208 0.83 13.96 1.59
CA ILE A 208 1.60 12.75 1.35
C ILE A 208 1.06 11.67 2.29
N ALA A 209 0.57 10.55 1.73
CA ALA A 209 0.21 9.35 2.46
C ALA A 209 1.31 8.30 2.28
N SER A 210 2.23 8.25 3.22
CA SER A 210 3.36 7.32 3.16
C SER A 210 3.06 5.99 3.83
N HIS A 211 3.91 4.99 3.58
CA HIS A 211 3.90 3.74 4.33
C HIS A 211 4.04 4.01 5.84
N GLN A 212 3.15 3.43 6.63
CA GLN A 212 3.00 3.64 8.06
C GLN A 212 3.88 2.66 8.87
N ALA A 213 5.20 2.72 8.71
CA ALA A 213 6.14 1.84 9.41
C ALA A 213 6.60 2.42 10.76
N ASN A 214 6.83 3.72 10.80
CA ASN A 214 7.36 4.41 11.97
C ASN A 214 7.14 5.93 11.82
N LYS A 215 6.50 6.57 12.80
CA LYS A 215 6.24 8.02 12.80
C LYS A 215 7.52 8.85 12.59
N ARG A 216 8.67 8.38 13.11
CA ARG A 216 9.95 9.07 12.92
C ARG A 216 10.44 9.07 11.48
N ILE A 217 10.15 8.03 10.70
CA ILE A 217 10.48 8.02 9.26
C ILE A 217 9.69 9.13 8.59
N MET A 218 8.37 9.20 8.79
CA MET A 218 7.50 10.21 8.20
C MET A 218 7.95 11.63 8.58
N ALA A 219 8.18 11.91 9.85
CA ALA A 219 8.67 13.21 10.32
C ALA A 219 10.06 13.55 9.76
N THR A 220 10.93 12.55 9.56
CA THR A 220 12.25 12.79 8.96
C THR A 220 12.15 13.09 7.47
N VAL A 221 11.32 12.35 6.74
CA VAL A 221 11.02 12.63 5.32
C VAL A 221 10.45 14.03 5.17
N ALA A 222 9.40 14.38 5.90
CA ALA A 222 8.77 15.71 5.86
C ALA A 222 9.80 16.84 6.05
N ARG A 223 10.63 16.72 7.09
CA ARG A 223 11.67 17.72 7.40
C ARG A 223 12.75 17.83 6.30
N GLN A 224 13.15 16.70 5.69
CA GLN A 224 14.19 16.69 4.65
C GLN A 224 13.71 17.31 3.33
N ILE A 225 12.41 17.27 3.06
CA ILE A 225 11.82 17.85 1.84
C ILE A 225 11.11 19.19 2.11
N ASP A 226 11.25 19.73 3.34
CA ASP A 226 10.59 20.97 3.79
C ASP A 226 9.07 20.95 3.59
N PHE A 227 8.44 19.83 3.97
CA PHE A 227 7.01 19.59 3.82
C PHE A 227 6.30 19.68 5.20
N PRO A 228 5.10 20.31 5.30
CA PRO A 228 4.39 20.44 6.56
C PRO A 228 4.05 19.08 7.18
N GLU A 229 4.40 18.88 8.46
CA GLU A 229 4.16 17.59 9.14
C GLU A 229 2.68 17.22 9.24
N ASP A 230 1.78 18.20 9.35
CA ASP A 230 0.32 18.03 9.40
C ASP A 230 -0.30 17.66 8.03
N HIS A 231 0.47 17.81 6.95
CA HIS A 231 0.13 17.35 5.60
C HIS A 231 0.71 15.94 5.29
N MET A 232 1.55 15.40 6.19
CA MET A 232 1.91 13.99 6.16
C MET A 232 0.82 13.18 6.86
N LEU A 233 -0.05 12.53 6.08
CA LEU A 233 -1.15 11.75 6.64
C LEU A 233 -0.64 10.58 7.49
N SER A 234 -1.21 10.39 8.67
CA SER A 234 -0.82 9.34 9.62
C SER A 234 -2.05 8.68 10.27
N ASN A 235 -1.96 7.38 10.46
CA ASN A 235 -2.85 6.57 11.28
C ASN A 235 -2.09 5.51 12.09
N ILE A 236 -0.77 5.53 12.03
CA ILE A 236 0.10 4.54 12.66
C ILE A 236 -0.10 4.44 14.17
N GLU A 237 -0.49 5.54 14.80
CA GLU A 237 -0.74 5.62 16.23
C GLU A 237 -1.84 4.66 16.68
N GLU A 238 -2.82 4.43 15.84
CA GLU A 238 -4.04 3.67 16.12
C GLU A 238 -3.98 2.23 15.56
N VAL A 239 -3.52 2.09 14.31
CA VAL A 239 -3.58 0.81 13.60
C VAL A 239 -2.24 0.06 13.54
N GLY A 240 -1.14 0.74 13.87
CA GLY A 240 0.20 0.20 13.75
C GLY A 240 0.69 0.09 12.31
N ASN A 241 1.70 -0.76 12.09
CA ASN A 241 2.22 -1.04 10.75
C ASN A 241 1.37 -2.12 10.07
N THR A 242 0.42 -1.73 9.25
CA THR A 242 -0.46 -2.63 8.52
C THR A 242 0.17 -3.17 7.21
N GLY A 243 1.47 -2.94 6.98
CA GLY A 243 2.15 -3.48 5.79
C GLY A 243 1.81 -2.74 4.49
N CYS A 244 1.65 -3.48 3.40
CA CYS A 244 1.47 -2.89 2.07
C CYS A 244 0.18 -2.07 1.88
N PRO A 245 -0.96 -2.32 2.55
CA PRO A 245 -2.15 -1.48 2.42
C PRO A 245 -2.03 -0.13 3.16
N SER A 246 -1.05 0.07 4.03
CA SER A 246 -0.99 1.17 4.99
C SER A 246 -1.16 2.56 4.38
N CYS A 247 -0.46 2.89 3.29
CA CYS A 247 -0.56 4.22 2.66
C CYS A 247 -1.96 4.47 2.07
N ALA A 248 -2.56 3.46 1.45
CA ALA A 248 -3.88 3.56 0.86
C ALA A 248 -5.00 3.57 1.92
N ILE A 249 -4.87 2.81 3.03
CA ILE A 249 -5.77 2.91 4.18
C ILE A 249 -5.75 4.35 4.72
N THR A 250 -4.54 4.89 4.94
CA THR A 250 -4.38 6.25 5.46
C THR A 250 -5.01 7.28 4.53
N LEU A 251 -4.82 7.18 3.22
CA LEU A 251 -5.49 8.06 2.26
C LEU A 251 -7.01 7.90 2.32
N SER A 252 -7.53 6.66 2.34
CA SER A 252 -8.97 6.40 2.34
C SER A 252 -9.69 6.98 3.57
N GLN A 253 -9.00 7.05 4.71
CA GLN A 253 -9.51 7.65 5.94
C GLN A 253 -9.49 9.19 5.95
N ASN A 254 -8.87 9.80 4.95
CA ASN A 254 -8.72 11.26 4.83
C ASN A 254 -9.28 11.81 3.51
N LEU A 255 -10.09 11.05 2.78
CA LEU A 255 -10.66 11.49 1.50
C LEU A 255 -11.61 12.70 1.64
N ASP A 256 -12.19 12.91 2.81
CA ASP A 256 -13.01 14.09 3.13
C ASP A 256 -12.19 15.39 3.20
N ARG A 257 -10.88 15.29 3.38
CA ARG A 257 -9.94 16.41 3.43
C ARG A 257 -9.35 16.78 2.06
N VAL A 258 -9.67 16.00 1.03
CA VAL A 258 -9.12 16.15 -0.32
C VAL A 258 -10.19 16.74 -1.23
N ASP A 259 -9.85 17.83 -1.92
CA ASP A 259 -10.73 18.56 -2.83
C ASP A 259 -10.34 18.36 -4.30
N HIS A 260 -11.22 18.77 -5.21
CA HIS A 260 -10.97 18.77 -6.64
C HIS A 260 -9.72 19.60 -6.99
N GLY A 261 -8.85 19.04 -7.79
CA GLY A 261 -7.56 19.64 -8.19
C GLY A 261 -6.40 19.34 -7.25
N ASP A 262 -6.66 18.86 -6.03
CA ASP A 262 -5.59 18.55 -5.07
C ASP A 262 -4.66 17.46 -5.59
N LEU A 263 -3.36 17.67 -5.36
CA LEU A 263 -2.31 16.72 -5.65
C LEU A 263 -1.95 15.94 -4.38
N VAL A 264 -2.00 14.62 -4.47
CA VAL A 264 -1.65 13.72 -3.35
C VAL A 264 -0.61 12.71 -3.83
N ALA A 265 0.44 12.51 -3.05
CA ALA A 265 1.41 11.47 -3.32
C ALA A 265 1.30 10.31 -2.32
N LEU A 266 1.43 9.09 -2.83
CA LEU A 266 1.72 7.91 -2.02
C LEU A 266 3.22 7.62 -2.09
N SER A 267 3.83 7.20 -0.98
CA SER A 267 5.25 6.84 -0.95
C SER A 267 5.50 5.66 -0.04
N VAL A 268 6.20 4.65 -0.53
CA VAL A 268 6.43 3.41 0.19
C VAL A 268 7.90 2.97 0.13
N PHE A 269 8.32 2.29 1.19
CA PHE A 269 9.56 1.55 1.26
C PHE A 269 9.32 0.23 1.98
N GLY A 270 9.82 -0.85 1.47
CA GLY A 270 9.59 -2.19 1.99
C GLY A 270 10.84 -3.04 2.09
N GLY A 271 10.69 -4.16 2.79
CA GLY A 271 11.72 -5.20 2.84
C GLY A 271 12.10 -5.68 1.44
N GLY A 272 13.30 -6.23 1.32
CA GLY A 272 13.73 -6.79 0.06
C GLY A 272 14.97 -6.16 -0.59
N TYR A 273 15.32 -4.87 -0.56
CA TYR A 273 14.44 -3.73 -0.37
C TYR A 273 13.68 -3.38 -1.65
N SER A 274 12.64 -2.61 -1.49
CA SER A 274 11.88 -2.06 -2.61
C SER A 274 11.29 -0.71 -2.22
N CYS A 275 11.10 0.18 -3.19
CA CYS A 275 10.40 1.44 -2.97
C CYS A 275 9.41 1.70 -4.10
N GLY A 276 8.48 2.60 -3.85
CA GLY A 276 7.52 3.04 -4.84
C GLY A 276 6.87 4.35 -4.45
N ALA A 277 6.33 5.04 -5.44
CA ALA A 277 5.51 6.23 -5.26
C ALA A 277 4.45 6.34 -6.35
N VAL A 278 3.36 7.01 -6.03
CA VAL A 278 2.30 7.36 -6.99
C VAL A 278 1.95 8.82 -6.80
N LEU A 279 1.76 9.54 -7.90
CA LEU A 279 1.23 10.89 -7.90
C LEU A 279 -0.20 10.86 -8.42
N LEU A 280 -1.12 11.41 -7.63
CA LEU A 280 -2.55 11.47 -7.89
C LEU A 280 -3.00 12.93 -8.02
N GLN A 281 -3.90 13.22 -8.95
CA GLN A 281 -4.68 14.46 -9.01
C GLN A 281 -6.15 14.14 -8.85
N PHE A 282 -6.79 14.69 -7.84
CA PHE A 282 -8.22 14.49 -7.60
C PHE A 282 -9.08 15.28 -8.61
N LEU A 283 -10.17 14.65 -9.08
CA LEU A 283 -11.04 15.15 -10.15
C LEU A 283 -12.29 15.77 -9.59
#